data_6e64179107b53bf7e0bfbaa6bab22f2d
#
_entry.id   6e64179107b53bf7e0bfbaa6bab22f2d
#
_cell.length_a   1.000
_cell.length_b   1.000
_cell.length_c   1.000
_cell.angle_alpha   90.00
_cell.angle_beta   90.00
_cell.angle_gamma   90.00
#
_symmetry.space_group_name_H-M   'P 1'
#
loop_
_entity.id
_entity.type
_entity.pdbx_description
1 polymer ?
#
loop_
_entity_poly.entity_id
_entity_poly.type
_entity_poly.pdbx_seq_one_letter_code
_entity_poly.pdbx_strand_id
1 'polypeptide(L)'
;MASRTLGDLFDSFEEEAFRLETLDDYSKSGNVDAYQAFLAGEAQPADYNNAWVNELSSHTGKGKRVYRVHVLSRPLTPYLRFELGWGYAKNATGGEEFFILDTTGRSNPLQGVPDFWLFDGAVPAVMNYSEDGSFTGVEVLTDDRSPEFRAHRDTALASAVPFSDWWAKYGE
;
A
#
# COMPACT_ATOMS: atom_id res chain seq x y z
N MET A 1 -1.14 11.01 27.47
CA MET A 1 -1.78 9.83 26.85
C MET A 1 -0.83 9.21 25.83
N ALA A 2 -0.75 7.90 25.83
CA ALA A 2 0.04 7.21 24.83
C ALA A 2 -0.58 7.41 23.46
N SER A 3 0.26 7.66 22.44
CA SER A 3 -0.19 7.74 21.05
C SER A 3 -0.63 6.36 20.57
N ARG A 4 -1.69 6.30 19.75
CA ARG A 4 -2.10 5.05 19.12
C ARG A 4 -1.03 4.60 18.11
N THR A 5 -0.79 3.29 18.07
CA THR A 5 0.12 2.69 17.08
C THR A 5 -0.64 2.30 15.83
N LEU A 6 0.08 1.98 14.75
CA LEU A 6 -0.54 1.45 13.54
C LEU A 6 -1.29 0.14 13.86
N GLY A 7 -0.71 -0.73 14.69
CA GLY A 7 -1.36 -1.95 15.14
C GLY A 7 -2.69 -1.68 15.85
N ASP A 8 -2.72 -0.68 16.75
CA ASP A 8 -3.95 -0.29 17.43
C ASP A 8 -5.04 0.14 16.44
N LEU A 9 -4.66 0.85 15.37
CA LEU A 9 -5.59 1.30 14.34
C LEU A 9 -6.13 0.12 13.54
N PHE A 10 -5.28 -0.85 13.19
CA PHE A 10 -5.74 -2.08 12.52
C PHE A 10 -6.65 -2.93 13.39
N ASP A 11 -6.42 -2.92 14.71
CA ASP A 11 -7.27 -3.67 15.65
C ASP A 11 -8.63 -3.00 15.87
N SER A 12 -8.75 -1.70 15.63
CA SER A 12 -9.94 -0.91 16.04
C SER A 12 -10.75 -0.29 14.90
N PHE A 13 -10.25 -0.29 13.65
CA PHE A 13 -11.03 0.32 12.57
C PHE A 13 -12.31 -0.51 12.30
N GLU A 14 -13.34 0.17 11.83
CA GLU A 14 -14.68 -0.45 11.72
C GLU A 14 -15.12 -0.69 10.26
N GLU A 15 -14.80 0.20 9.34
CA GLU A 15 -15.30 0.16 7.97
C GLU A 15 -14.21 -0.07 6.92
N GLU A 16 -13.19 0.79 6.91
CA GLU A 16 -12.19 0.73 5.85
C GLU A 16 -10.80 1.18 6.28
N ALA A 17 -9.79 0.61 5.65
CA ALA A 17 -8.41 1.06 5.72
C ALA A 17 -7.89 1.29 4.30
N PHE A 18 -7.49 2.52 4.01
CA PHE A 18 -6.93 2.92 2.72
C PHE A 18 -5.44 3.21 2.84
N ARG A 19 -4.64 2.73 1.89
CA ARG A 19 -3.20 2.98 1.85
C ARG A 19 -2.83 3.72 0.56
N LEU A 20 -2.06 4.80 0.68
CA LEU A 20 -1.36 5.41 -0.46
C LEU A 20 0.11 5.02 -0.42
N GLU A 21 0.62 4.46 -1.51
CA GLU A 21 2.03 4.15 -1.73
C GLU A 21 2.57 5.03 -2.84
N THR A 22 3.73 5.65 -2.62
CA THR A 22 4.31 6.58 -3.60
C THR A 22 5.77 6.27 -3.93
N LEU A 23 6.40 5.30 -3.26
CA LEU A 23 7.81 4.96 -3.48
C LEU A 23 7.95 3.83 -4.51
N ASP A 24 9.06 3.86 -5.23
CA ASP A 24 9.42 2.84 -6.21
C ASP A 24 10.20 1.68 -5.59
N ASP A 25 10.66 1.83 -4.35
CA ASP A 25 11.49 0.84 -3.67
C ASP A 25 11.29 0.91 -2.16
N TYR A 26 10.71 -0.15 -1.59
CA TYR A 26 10.55 -0.34 -0.15
C TYR A 26 11.49 -1.42 0.40
N SER A 27 12.52 -1.81 -0.35
CA SER A 27 13.40 -2.92 0.04
C SER A 27 14.13 -2.72 1.37
N LYS A 28 14.27 -1.47 1.80
CA LYS A 28 14.91 -1.15 3.09
C LYS A 28 13.93 -1.12 4.26
N SER A 29 12.65 -1.44 4.02
CA SER A 29 11.58 -1.35 5.02
C SER A 29 10.99 -2.71 5.39
N GLY A 30 11.43 -3.81 4.78
CA GLY A 30 10.95 -5.16 5.07
C GLY A 30 11.07 -6.10 3.87
N ASN A 31 10.73 -7.37 4.10
CA ASN A 31 10.73 -8.42 3.07
C ASN A 31 12.05 -8.59 2.31
N VAL A 32 13.18 -8.30 2.97
CA VAL A 32 14.51 -8.31 2.31
C VAL A 32 14.83 -9.70 1.76
N ASP A 33 14.59 -10.75 2.54
CA ASP A 33 14.90 -12.14 2.12
C ASP A 33 14.03 -12.57 0.94
N ALA A 34 12.74 -12.22 0.96
CA ALA A 34 11.83 -12.52 -0.13
C ALA A 34 12.21 -11.77 -1.40
N TYR A 35 12.60 -10.51 -1.28
CA TYR A 35 13.07 -9.73 -2.42
C TYR A 35 14.35 -10.32 -3.03
N GLN A 36 15.30 -10.75 -2.19
CA GLN A 36 16.52 -11.39 -2.69
C GLN A 36 16.20 -12.71 -3.41
N ALA A 37 15.26 -13.50 -2.88
CA ALA A 37 14.81 -14.73 -3.54
C ALA A 37 14.18 -14.43 -4.91
N PHE A 38 13.37 -13.38 -4.99
CA PHE A 38 12.79 -12.92 -6.26
C PHE A 38 13.88 -12.55 -7.27
N LEU A 39 14.88 -11.75 -6.84
CA LEU A 39 15.99 -11.34 -7.71
C LEU A 39 16.83 -12.53 -8.18
N ALA A 40 16.92 -13.57 -7.37
CA ALA A 40 17.65 -14.80 -7.72
C ALA A 40 16.87 -15.72 -8.66
N GLY A 41 15.64 -15.35 -9.02
CA GLY A 41 14.78 -16.16 -9.89
C GLY A 41 14.14 -17.36 -9.19
N GLU A 42 14.11 -17.35 -7.86
CA GLU A 42 13.49 -18.43 -7.09
C GLU A 42 11.97 -18.37 -7.19
N ALA A 43 11.30 -19.51 -6.99
CA ALA A 43 9.86 -19.55 -6.94
C ALA A 43 9.33 -18.86 -5.68
N GLN A 44 8.16 -18.21 -5.80
CA GLN A 44 7.50 -17.59 -4.66
C GLN A 44 7.17 -18.65 -3.60
N PRO A 45 7.62 -18.47 -2.33
CA PRO A 45 7.24 -19.40 -1.26
C PRO A 45 5.71 -19.44 -1.06
N ALA A 46 5.19 -20.64 -0.81
CA ALA A 46 3.74 -20.81 -0.60
C ALA A 46 3.23 -20.04 0.63
N ASP A 47 4.08 -19.85 1.63
CA ASP A 47 3.76 -19.15 2.89
C ASP A 47 4.10 -17.65 2.85
N TYR A 48 4.54 -17.13 1.70
CA TYR A 48 4.88 -15.71 1.55
C TYR A 48 3.70 -14.83 1.99
N ASN A 49 3.95 -13.89 2.89
CA ASN A 49 2.98 -12.94 3.44
C ASN A 49 1.75 -13.58 4.12
N ASN A 50 1.80 -14.84 4.52
CA ASN A 50 0.65 -15.51 5.13
C ASN A 50 0.10 -14.78 6.37
N ALA A 51 0.97 -14.21 7.21
CA ALA A 51 0.52 -13.46 8.39
C ALA A 51 -0.36 -12.27 7.99
N TRP A 52 0.06 -11.49 7.00
CA TRP A 52 -0.73 -10.36 6.50
C TRP A 52 -2.01 -10.82 5.80
N VAL A 53 -1.93 -11.87 4.99
CA VAL A 53 -3.11 -12.44 4.31
C VAL A 53 -4.14 -12.92 5.33
N ASN A 54 -3.70 -13.54 6.43
CA ASN A 54 -4.60 -13.98 7.50
C ASN A 54 -5.28 -12.79 8.19
N GLU A 55 -4.52 -11.72 8.45
CA GLU A 55 -5.08 -10.49 9.01
C GLU A 55 -6.11 -9.86 8.06
N LEU A 56 -5.77 -9.76 6.77
CA LEU A 56 -6.69 -9.28 5.73
C LEU A 56 -7.97 -10.10 5.70
N SER A 57 -7.86 -11.41 5.70
CA SER A 57 -9.01 -12.31 5.68
C SER A 57 -9.92 -12.12 6.90
N SER A 58 -9.31 -11.85 8.06
CA SER A 58 -10.06 -11.54 9.28
C SER A 58 -10.87 -10.25 9.12
N HIS A 59 -10.27 -9.20 8.56
CA HIS A 59 -10.97 -7.92 8.34
C HIS A 59 -12.04 -8.03 7.27
N THR A 60 -11.70 -8.57 6.10
CA THR A 60 -12.64 -8.67 4.98
C THR A 60 -13.77 -9.65 5.27
N GLY A 61 -13.50 -10.70 6.06
CA GLY A 61 -14.53 -11.63 6.52
C GLY A 61 -15.57 -10.99 7.44
N LYS A 62 -15.24 -9.84 8.05
CA LYS A 62 -16.16 -9.03 8.86
C LYS A 62 -16.85 -7.92 8.06
N GLY A 63 -16.67 -7.89 6.75
CA GLY A 63 -17.23 -6.88 5.86
C GLY A 63 -16.46 -5.58 5.80
N LYS A 64 -15.24 -5.52 6.35
CA LYS A 64 -14.37 -4.35 6.26
C LYS A 64 -13.64 -4.34 4.93
N ARG A 65 -13.32 -3.14 4.45
CA ARG A 65 -12.58 -2.95 3.20
C ARG A 65 -11.14 -2.56 3.50
N VAL A 66 -10.18 -3.24 2.86
CA VAL A 66 -8.77 -2.85 2.88
C VAL A 66 -8.35 -2.67 1.42
N TYR A 67 -7.85 -1.50 1.08
CA TYR A 67 -7.51 -1.19 -0.31
C TYR A 67 -6.39 -0.17 -0.39
N ARG A 68 -5.69 -0.15 -1.52
CA ARG A 68 -4.59 0.78 -1.72
C ARG A 68 -4.48 1.26 -3.16
N VAL A 69 -3.90 2.45 -3.31
CA VAL A 69 -3.46 2.99 -4.60
C VAL A 69 -1.93 3.09 -4.53
N HIS A 70 -1.26 2.55 -5.53
CA HIS A 70 0.17 2.77 -5.73
C HIS A 70 0.36 3.75 -6.89
N VAL A 71 1.02 4.85 -6.60
CA VAL A 71 1.42 5.86 -7.61
C VAL A 71 2.79 5.44 -8.15
N LEU A 72 2.87 5.13 -9.43
CA LEU A 72 4.12 4.67 -10.05
C LEU A 72 4.25 5.16 -11.48
N SER A 73 5.42 4.95 -12.07
CA SER A 73 5.66 5.17 -13.49
C SER A 73 6.41 3.98 -14.07
N ARG A 74 6.33 3.84 -15.39
CA ARG A 74 7.02 2.76 -16.12
C ARG A 74 8.29 3.29 -16.79
N PRO A 75 9.35 2.49 -16.94
CA PRO A 75 9.44 1.06 -16.59
C PRO A 75 9.50 0.84 -15.08
N LEU A 76 9.01 -0.32 -14.62
CA LEU A 76 9.02 -0.68 -13.21
C LEU A 76 10.44 -0.96 -12.72
N THR A 77 10.72 -0.54 -11.48
CA THR A 77 11.95 -0.97 -10.79
C THR A 77 11.89 -2.47 -10.49
N PRO A 78 13.03 -3.13 -10.26
CA PRO A 78 13.01 -4.52 -9.81
C PRO A 78 12.18 -4.74 -8.55
N TYR A 79 12.21 -3.80 -7.62
CA TYR A 79 11.40 -3.89 -6.40
C TYR A 79 9.90 -3.87 -6.70
N LEU A 80 9.44 -2.96 -7.59
CA LEU A 80 8.02 -2.91 -7.95
C LEU A 80 7.57 -4.18 -8.67
N ARG A 81 8.41 -4.79 -9.49
CA ARG A 81 8.10 -6.08 -10.10
C ARG A 81 7.88 -7.15 -9.05
N PHE A 82 8.70 -7.16 -8.02
CA PHE A 82 8.56 -8.05 -6.87
C PHE A 82 7.27 -7.77 -6.10
N GLU A 83 7.06 -6.51 -5.72
CA GLU A 83 5.90 -6.12 -4.91
C GLU A 83 4.59 -6.41 -5.63
N LEU A 84 4.49 -6.02 -6.89
CA LEU A 84 3.28 -6.24 -7.69
C LEU A 84 3.09 -7.71 -8.05
N GLY A 85 4.16 -8.38 -8.46
CA GLY A 85 4.09 -9.77 -8.91
C GLY A 85 3.87 -10.77 -7.79
N TRP A 86 4.56 -10.61 -6.67
CA TRP A 86 4.43 -11.50 -5.52
C TRP A 86 3.45 -10.96 -4.48
N GLY A 87 3.63 -9.70 -4.10
CA GLY A 87 2.90 -9.10 -2.98
C GLY A 87 1.43 -8.90 -3.28
N TYR A 88 1.12 -8.17 -4.32
CA TYR A 88 -0.28 -7.80 -4.62
C TYR A 88 -1.13 -9.02 -4.97
N ALA A 89 -0.60 -9.92 -5.80
CA ALA A 89 -1.31 -11.14 -6.17
C ALA A 89 -1.63 -11.99 -4.93
N LYS A 90 -0.66 -12.14 -4.01
CA LYS A 90 -0.83 -12.92 -2.78
C LYS A 90 -1.81 -12.22 -1.83
N ASN A 91 -1.65 -10.93 -1.61
CA ASN A 91 -2.49 -10.17 -0.67
C ASN A 91 -3.95 -10.08 -1.13
N ALA A 92 -4.18 -10.07 -2.44
CA ALA A 92 -5.54 -10.10 -3.00
C ALA A 92 -6.30 -11.36 -2.58
N THR A 93 -5.60 -12.46 -2.29
CA THR A 93 -6.26 -13.69 -1.79
C THR A 93 -6.89 -13.50 -0.42
N GLY A 94 -6.42 -12.50 0.37
CA GLY A 94 -7.04 -12.11 1.64
C GLY A 94 -8.14 -11.07 1.50
N GLY A 95 -8.40 -10.60 0.28
CA GLY A 95 -9.45 -9.63 0.00
C GLY A 95 -8.99 -8.18 -0.10
N GLU A 96 -7.68 -7.91 -0.06
CA GLU A 96 -7.17 -6.56 -0.29
C GLU A 96 -7.37 -6.18 -1.76
N GLU A 97 -7.86 -4.94 -1.99
CA GLU A 97 -8.05 -4.40 -3.34
C GLU A 97 -6.89 -3.48 -3.71
N PHE A 98 -6.44 -3.56 -4.96
CA PHE A 98 -5.29 -2.79 -5.44
C PHE A 98 -5.66 -1.99 -6.68
N PHE A 99 -5.17 -0.74 -6.70
CA PHE A 99 -5.35 0.19 -7.82
C PHE A 99 -3.99 0.81 -8.17
N ILE A 100 -3.77 1.05 -9.44
CA ILE A 100 -2.53 1.66 -9.94
C ILE A 100 -2.84 3.03 -10.53
N LEU A 101 -2.14 4.04 -10.04
CA LEU A 101 -2.11 5.37 -10.63
C LEU A 101 -0.79 5.49 -11.41
N ASP A 102 -0.86 5.25 -12.71
CA ASP A 102 0.31 5.26 -13.58
C ASP A 102 0.55 6.68 -14.10
N THR A 103 1.64 7.28 -13.67
CA THR A 103 2.00 8.66 -14.04
C THR A 103 2.90 8.74 -15.28
N THR A 104 3.12 7.62 -15.98
CA THR A 104 3.96 7.60 -17.17
C THR A 104 3.40 8.56 -18.22
N GLY A 105 4.21 9.56 -18.60
CA GLY A 105 3.84 10.54 -19.61
C GLY A 105 2.80 11.58 -19.18
N ARG A 106 2.50 11.67 -17.89
CA ARG A 106 1.56 12.67 -17.35
C ARG A 106 2.02 13.18 -15.98
N SER A 107 1.43 14.30 -15.56
CA SER A 107 1.73 14.85 -14.24
C SER A 107 1.12 14.00 -13.13
N ASN A 108 1.79 13.99 -11.98
CA ASN A 108 1.32 13.28 -10.79
C ASN A 108 0.39 14.20 -9.99
N PRO A 109 -0.92 13.89 -9.88
CA PRO A 109 -1.86 14.74 -9.13
C PRO A 109 -1.60 14.73 -7.61
N LEU A 110 -0.75 13.80 -7.13
CA LEU A 110 -0.40 13.66 -5.70
C LEU A 110 1.07 14.01 -5.44
N GLN A 111 1.66 14.85 -6.29
CA GLN A 111 3.04 15.30 -6.11
C GLN A 111 3.25 15.89 -4.72
N GLY A 112 4.23 15.36 -3.98
CA GLY A 112 4.56 15.84 -2.64
C GLY A 112 3.70 15.28 -1.51
N VAL A 113 2.69 14.47 -1.82
CA VAL A 113 1.87 13.80 -0.79
C VAL A 113 2.65 12.60 -0.24
N PRO A 114 2.79 12.48 1.10
CA PRO A 114 3.48 11.34 1.69
C PRO A 114 2.66 10.06 1.62
N ASP A 115 3.32 8.92 1.83
CA ASP A 115 2.63 7.66 2.07
C ASP A 115 1.78 7.75 3.34
N PHE A 116 0.59 7.16 3.32
CA PHE A 116 -0.25 7.16 4.51
C PHE A 116 -1.23 5.99 4.50
N TRP A 117 -1.71 5.65 5.69
CA TRP A 117 -2.94 4.88 5.89
C TRP A 117 -4.04 5.85 6.34
N LEU A 118 -5.27 5.60 5.92
CA LEU A 118 -6.44 6.35 6.38
C LEU A 118 -7.48 5.34 6.85
N PHE A 119 -7.82 5.39 8.15
CA PHE A 119 -8.75 4.45 8.77
C PHE A 119 -10.13 5.11 8.91
N ASP A 120 -11.14 4.46 8.36
CA ASP A 120 -12.56 4.91 8.42
C ASP A 120 -12.77 6.33 7.87
N GLY A 121 -11.88 6.78 6.99
CA GLY A 121 -11.90 8.16 6.50
C GLY A 121 -11.68 9.21 7.58
N ALA A 122 -11.28 8.81 8.79
CA ALA A 122 -11.23 9.66 9.98
C ALA A 122 -9.84 9.82 10.59
N VAL A 123 -9.00 8.77 10.55
CA VAL A 123 -7.70 8.79 11.24
C VAL A 123 -6.57 8.56 10.25
N PRO A 124 -5.84 9.64 9.88
CA PRO A 124 -4.65 9.48 9.04
C PRO A 124 -3.46 8.99 9.85
N ALA A 125 -2.69 8.08 9.28
CA ALA A 125 -1.41 7.63 9.82
C ALA A 125 -0.35 7.81 8.73
N VAL A 126 0.49 8.83 8.85
CA VAL A 126 1.53 9.13 7.87
C VAL A 126 2.71 8.20 8.07
N MET A 127 3.13 7.57 6.97
CA MET A 127 4.27 6.66 6.96
C MET A 127 5.50 7.44 6.50
N ASN A 128 6.46 7.61 7.40
CA ASN A 128 7.64 8.42 7.13
C ASN A 128 8.80 7.56 6.65
N TYR A 129 9.48 8.02 5.61
CA TYR A 129 10.65 7.36 5.03
C TYR A 129 11.78 8.38 4.88
N SER A 130 13.01 7.94 5.10
CA SER A 130 14.20 8.76 4.83
C SER A 130 14.48 8.81 3.32
N GLU A 131 15.44 9.65 2.92
CA GLU A 131 15.81 9.81 1.49
C GLU A 131 16.23 8.49 0.84
N ASP A 132 16.81 7.57 1.61
CA ASP A 132 17.24 6.28 1.10
C ASP A 132 16.13 5.23 1.04
N GLY A 133 14.89 5.58 1.43
CA GLY A 133 13.74 4.68 1.44
C GLY A 133 13.57 3.88 2.73
N SER A 134 14.40 4.10 3.75
CA SER A 134 14.28 3.42 5.04
C SER A 134 13.07 3.97 5.81
N PHE A 135 12.26 3.09 6.39
CA PHE A 135 11.11 3.49 7.20
C PHE A 135 11.58 4.10 8.52
N THR A 136 11.09 5.30 8.84
CA THR A 136 11.51 6.04 10.03
C THR A 136 10.42 6.18 11.09
N GLY A 137 9.19 5.80 10.80
CA GLY A 137 8.11 5.79 11.80
C GLY A 137 6.76 6.17 11.24
N VAL A 138 5.75 6.03 12.08
CA VAL A 138 4.35 6.38 11.79
C VAL A 138 3.96 7.58 12.64
N GLU A 139 3.33 8.57 12.02
CA GLU A 139 2.73 9.69 12.71
C GLU A 139 1.22 9.63 12.58
N VAL A 140 0.53 9.30 13.67
CA VAL A 140 -0.93 9.28 13.72
C VAL A 140 -1.44 10.70 13.93
N LEU A 141 -2.20 11.20 12.98
CA LEU A 141 -2.70 12.58 13.01
C LEU A 141 -4.09 12.64 13.69
N THR A 142 -4.48 13.85 14.04
CA THR A 142 -5.78 14.11 14.66
C THR A 142 -6.87 14.20 13.59
N ASP A 143 -8.14 14.02 14.00
CA ASP A 143 -9.30 13.98 13.09
C ASP A 143 -9.52 15.29 12.31
N ASP A 144 -9.03 16.43 12.80
CA ASP A 144 -9.12 17.71 12.08
C ASP A 144 -8.30 17.71 10.78
N ARG A 145 -7.34 16.78 10.64
CA ARG A 145 -6.56 16.58 9.42
C ARG A 145 -7.23 15.61 8.43
N SER A 146 -8.26 14.91 8.85
CA SER A 146 -8.89 13.88 8.01
C SER A 146 -9.47 14.39 6.69
N PRO A 147 -10.07 15.61 6.59
CA PRO A 147 -10.56 16.09 5.29
C PRO A 147 -9.48 16.19 4.22
N GLU A 148 -8.27 16.61 4.59
CA GLU A 148 -7.13 16.67 3.67
C GLU A 148 -6.79 15.29 3.10
N PHE A 149 -6.73 14.27 3.98
CA PHE A 149 -6.36 12.92 3.57
C PHE A 149 -7.51 12.21 2.81
N ARG A 150 -8.75 12.50 3.13
CA ARG A 150 -9.88 12.05 2.30
C ARG A 150 -9.79 12.62 0.88
N ALA A 151 -9.40 13.89 0.75
CA ALA A 151 -9.21 14.51 -0.56
C ALA A 151 -8.07 13.84 -1.33
N HIS A 152 -6.97 13.50 -0.67
CA HIS A 152 -5.86 12.75 -1.29
C HIS A 152 -6.32 11.36 -1.77
N ARG A 153 -7.06 10.64 -0.94
CA ARG A 153 -7.64 9.35 -1.32
C ARG A 153 -8.53 9.46 -2.55
N ASP A 154 -9.45 10.42 -2.54
CA ASP A 154 -10.41 10.60 -3.63
C ASP A 154 -9.72 11.01 -4.93
N THR A 155 -8.69 11.85 -4.85
CA THR A 155 -7.86 12.23 -6.00
C THR A 155 -7.13 11.00 -6.57
N ALA A 156 -6.56 10.17 -5.69
CA ALA A 156 -5.87 8.95 -6.10
C ALA A 156 -6.81 8.00 -6.84
N LEU A 157 -7.97 7.73 -6.26
CA LEU A 157 -8.95 6.81 -6.84
C LEU A 157 -9.52 7.31 -8.16
N ALA A 158 -9.69 8.63 -8.31
CA ALA A 158 -10.23 9.21 -9.54
C ALA A 158 -9.32 8.99 -10.76
N SER A 159 -8.02 8.82 -10.54
CA SER A 159 -7.03 8.64 -11.62
C SER A 159 -6.44 7.23 -11.68
N ALA A 160 -6.81 6.36 -10.76
CA ALA A 160 -6.28 5.00 -10.69
C ALA A 160 -7.17 4.01 -11.44
N VAL A 161 -6.58 2.88 -11.85
CA VAL A 161 -7.30 1.77 -12.47
C VAL A 161 -7.08 0.50 -11.63
N PRO A 162 -8.01 -0.47 -11.67
CA PRO A 162 -7.80 -1.73 -10.95
C PRO A 162 -6.49 -2.41 -11.34
N PHE A 163 -5.80 -2.95 -10.34
CA PHE A 163 -4.49 -3.59 -10.56
C PHE A 163 -4.56 -4.72 -11.59
N SER A 164 -5.59 -5.56 -11.54
CA SER A 164 -5.72 -6.68 -12.46
C SER A 164 -5.75 -6.23 -13.93
N ASP A 165 -6.47 -5.12 -14.22
CA ASP A 165 -6.54 -4.57 -15.57
C ASP A 165 -5.20 -3.98 -16.01
N TRP A 166 -4.55 -3.24 -15.10
CA TRP A 166 -3.24 -2.66 -15.37
C TRP A 166 -2.17 -3.73 -15.56
N TRP A 167 -2.18 -4.76 -14.70
CA TRP A 167 -1.20 -5.86 -14.75
C TRP A 167 -1.34 -6.69 -16.02
N ALA A 168 -2.57 -6.94 -16.46
CA ALA A 168 -2.82 -7.65 -17.71
C ALA A 168 -2.23 -6.91 -18.92
N LYS A 169 -2.16 -5.58 -18.85
CA LYS A 169 -1.63 -4.74 -19.94
C LYS A 169 -0.13 -4.51 -19.85
N TYR A 170 0.42 -4.31 -18.66
CA TYR A 170 1.79 -3.87 -18.45
C TYR A 170 2.64 -4.82 -17.58
N GLY A 171 2.04 -5.80 -16.94
CA GLY A 171 2.74 -6.79 -16.13
C GLY A 171 3.54 -7.76 -16.99
N GLU A 172 4.62 -8.29 -16.41
CA GLU A 172 5.47 -9.29 -17.07
C GLU A 172 5.40 -10.62 -16.33
#